data_f2a1148293d370c5307c9fef282171c9
#
_entry.id   f2a1148293d370c5307c9fef282171c9
#
_cell.length_a   1.000
_cell.length_b   1.000
_cell.length_c   1.000
_cell.angle_alpha   90.00
_cell.angle_beta   90.00
_cell.angle_gamma   90.00
#
_symmetry.space_group_name_H-M   'P 1'
#
loop_
_entity.id
_entity.type
_entity.pdbx_description
1 polymer ?
#
loop_
_entity_poly.entity_id
_entity_poly.type
_entity_poly.pdbx_seq_one_letter_code
_entity_poly.pdbx_strand_id
1 'polypeptide(L)'
;MILSDIQYFKQFSLNNNNLILVLSNLSQLKTINLPFSNSVLLGNKFLIKHLSLSKYAEISFKDYNLKMCIVDNDEYSAIKNGSFLLDKFNSLCDEEVSFIFSDTLLKKNELLCSNLIFGFLLRSYSFNKYITNKKFNFFKKINIFFKQGKKFKEINRLLNLLYSINFCKDLVSEPANILNPTSYALRCSSLKIKGLKVKIMNLKDIQKIGMGALESVSNGSSNEPKLVVFEWNIKKKIKQHT
;
A
#
# COMPACT_ATOMS: atom_id res chain seq x y z
N MET A 1 7.75 -8.74 -3.75
CA MET A 1 6.43 -8.18 -4.10
C MET A 1 6.61 -7.16 -5.20
N ILE A 2 6.04 -7.41 -6.37
CA ILE A 2 6.05 -6.45 -7.48
C ILE A 2 4.97 -5.42 -7.12
N LEU A 3 5.37 -4.16 -6.97
CA LEU A 3 4.44 -3.05 -6.81
C LEU A 3 3.48 -3.07 -8.01
N SER A 4 2.19 -3.06 -7.71
CA SER A 4 1.15 -2.95 -8.74
C SER A 4 1.39 -1.68 -9.54
N ASP A 5 1.37 -1.80 -10.84
CA ASP A 5 1.44 -0.64 -11.73
C ASP A 5 0.20 0.22 -11.51
N ILE A 6 0.38 1.49 -11.17
CA ILE A 6 -0.74 2.43 -11.06
C ILE A 6 -0.89 3.19 -12.37
N GLN A 7 -2.04 3.01 -13.01
CA GLN A 7 -2.38 3.67 -14.26
C GLN A 7 -3.56 4.62 -14.06
N TYR A 8 -3.52 5.74 -14.78
CA TYR A 8 -4.56 6.78 -14.73
C TYR A 8 -5.29 6.86 -16.07
N PHE A 9 -6.61 6.80 -16.03
CA PHE A 9 -7.45 6.79 -17.22
C PHE A 9 -8.47 7.93 -17.17
N LYS A 10 -8.70 8.56 -18.33
CA LYS A 10 -9.77 9.55 -18.50
C LYS A 10 -11.10 8.93 -18.93
N GLN A 11 -11.02 7.83 -19.64
CA GLN A 11 -12.18 7.08 -20.12
C GLN A 11 -12.14 5.68 -19.55
N PHE A 12 -13.31 5.16 -19.26
CA PHE A 12 -13.49 3.85 -18.66
C PHE A 12 -13.60 2.79 -19.75
N SER A 13 -12.89 1.67 -19.59
CA SER A 13 -13.13 0.45 -20.36
C SER A 13 -13.71 -0.62 -19.45
N LEU A 14 -14.81 -1.25 -19.85
CA LEU A 14 -15.50 -2.31 -19.08
C LEU A 14 -14.70 -3.63 -18.99
N ASN A 15 -13.46 -3.65 -19.46
CA ASN A 15 -12.63 -4.87 -19.47
C ASN A 15 -12.15 -5.31 -18.08
N ASN A 16 -12.49 -4.56 -17.02
CA ASN A 16 -12.05 -4.83 -15.66
C ASN A 16 -13.21 -5.35 -14.81
N ASN A 17 -13.10 -6.57 -14.34
CA ASN A 17 -14.15 -7.26 -13.59
C ASN A 17 -14.38 -6.70 -12.17
N ASN A 18 -13.42 -5.95 -11.59
CA ASN A 18 -13.51 -5.41 -10.23
C ASN A 18 -13.44 -3.89 -10.18
N LEU A 19 -14.56 -3.30 -9.82
CA LEU A 19 -14.71 -1.85 -9.70
C LEU A 19 -14.92 -1.46 -8.24
N ILE A 20 -14.20 -0.42 -7.80
CA ILE A 20 -14.39 0.20 -6.49
C ILE A 20 -14.82 1.64 -6.70
N LEU A 21 -16.04 1.96 -6.30
CA LEU A 21 -16.58 3.31 -6.33
C LEU A 21 -16.43 3.95 -4.94
N VAL A 22 -15.71 5.06 -4.89
CA VAL A 22 -15.43 5.78 -3.66
C VAL A 22 -16.15 7.13 -3.65
N LEU A 23 -16.95 7.35 -2.62
CA LEU A 23 -17.80 8.52 -2.44
C LEU A 23 -17.52 9.17 -1.08
N SER A 24 -17.77 10.47 -0.94
CA SER A 24 -17.86 11.13 0.38
C SER A 24 -19.27 11.17 0.95
N ASN A 25 -20.27 11.05 0.09
CA ASN A 25 -21.69 10.95 0.49
C ASN A 25 -22.55 10.38 -0.66
N LEU A 26 -23.77 9.97 -0.33
CA LEU A 26 -24.71 9.36 -1.27
C LEU A 26 -25.15 10.28 -2.42
N SER A 27 -25.19 11.60 -2.20
CA SER A 27 -25.64 12.55 -3.24
C SER A 27 -24.75 12.52 -4.47
N GLN A 28 -23.47 12.11 -4.31
CA GLN A 28 -22.53 12.01 -5.41
C GLN A 28 -22.88 10.93 -6.42
N LEU A 29 -23.69 9.93 -6.05
CA LEU A 29 -24.19 8.93 -7.01
C LEU A 29 -25.00 9.54 -8.16
N LYS A 30 -25.60 10.73 -7.95
CA LYS A 30 -26.35 11.43 -8.98
C LYS A 30 -25.47 12.11 -10.04
N THR A 31 -24.24 12.46 -9.66
CA THR A 31 -23.36 13.32 -10.46
C THR A 31 -22.10 12.62 -10.95
N ILE A 32 -21.79 11.44 -10.40
CA ILE A 32 -20.59 10.70 -10.79
C ILE A 32 -20.76 10.12 -12.20
N ASN A 33 -19.71 10.24 -12.99
CA ASN A 33 -19.69 9.66 -14.32
C ASN A 33 -19.27 8.19 -14.23
N LEU A 34 -20.23 7.28 -14.37
CA LEU A 34 -20.03 5.85 -14.38
C LEU A 34 -20.10 5.32 -15.82
N PRO A 35 -19.49 4.18 -16.11
CA PRO A 35 -19.54 3.54 -17.43
C PRO A 35 -20.94 2.97 -17.77
N PHE A 36 -21.85 3.00 -16.80
CA PHE A 36 -23.22 2.53 -16.90
C PHE A 36 -24.18 3.58 -16.33
N SER A 37 -25.47 3.43 -16.59
CA SER A 37 -26.46 4.39 -16.12
C SER A 37 -26.56 4.42 -14.61
N ASN A 38 -26.38 5.59 -14.00
CA ASN A 38 -26.56 5.81 -12.56
C ASN A 38 -27.96 5.47 -12.06
N SER A 39 -28.96 5.47 -12.96
CA SER A 39 -30.33 5.09 -12.63
C SER A 39 -30.45 3.66 -12.10
N VAL A 40 -29.60 2.76 -12.55
CA VAL A 40 -29.55 1.37 -12.05
C VAL A 40 -29.20 1.32 -10.57
N LEU A 41 -28.23 2.11 -10.14
CA LEU A 41 -27.84 2.18 -8.73
C LEU A 41 -28.88 2.95 -7.90
N LEU A 42 -29.34 4.09 -8.39
CA LEU A 42 -30.31 4.96 -7.71
C LEU A 42 -31.70 4.31 -7.58
N GLY A 43 -32.08 3.46 -8.53
CA GLY A 43 -33.32 2.69 -8.49
C GLY A 43 -33.33 1.55 -7.46
N ASN A 44 -32.17 1.10 -7.01
CA ASN A 44 -32.05 0.02 -6.03
C ASN A 44 -32.13 0.57 -4.60
N LYS A 45 -33.35 0.70 -4.06
CA LYS A 45 -33.61 1.20 -2.71
C LYS A 45 -32.90 0.42 -1.62
N PHE A 46 -32.78 -0.90 -1.76
CA PHE A 46 -32.08 -1.76 -0.79
C PHE A 46 -30.59 -1.44 -0.75
N LEU A 47 -29.95 -1.34 -1.90
CA LEU A 47 -28.54 -0.98 -2.06
C LEU A 47 -28.23 0.39 -1.43
N ILE A 48 -29.04 1.38 -1.71
CA ILE A 48 -28.91 2.74 -1.17
C ILE A 48 -29.07 2.74 0.35
N LYS A 49 -30.08 2.03 0.87
CA LYS A 49 -30.29 1.89 2.33
C LYS A 49 -29.09 1.20 2.99
N HIS A 50 -28.60 0.12 2.41
CA HIS A 50 -27.45 -0.60 2.94
C HIS A 50 -26.18 0.27 2.94
N LEU A 51 -25.90 0.97 1.84
CA LEU A 51 -24.76 1.88 1.71
C LEU A 51 -24.85 3.05 2.72
N SER A 52 -26.04 3.54 3.03
CA SER A 52 -26.24 4.61 4.01
C SER A 52 -25.96 4.18 5.45
N LEU A 53 -26.25 2.92 5.77
CA LEU A 53 -26.07 2.37 7.13
C LEU A 53 -24.64 1.86 7.39
N SER A 54 -24.12 1.06 6.46
CA SER A 54 -22.83 0.36 6.62
C SER A 54 -21.66 1.10 5.99
N LYS A 55 -21.89 2.18 5.24
CA LYS A 55 -20.92 2.89 4.40
C LYS A 55 -20.25 2.01 3.34
N TYR A 56 -20.74 0.79 3.15
CA TYR A 56 -20.27 -0.17 2.16
C TYR A 56 -21.48 -0.89 1.54
N ALA A 57 -21.39 -1.14 0.23
CA ALA A 57 -22.32 -1.99 -0.48
C ALA A 57 -21.63 -2.64 -1.69
N GLU A 58 -22.16 -3.77 -2.11
CA GLU A 58 -21.67 -4.50 -3.28
C GLU A 58 -22.84 -4.92 -4.16
N ILE A 59 -22.62 -4.86 -5.45
CA ILE A 59 -23.55 -5.36 -6.46
C ILE A 59 -22.78 -6.04 -7.58
N SER A 60 -23.23 -7.24 -7.95
CA SER A 60 -22.65 -7.99 -9.07
C SER A 60 -23.51 -7.77 -10.31
N PHE A 61 -22.87 -7.44 -11.40
CA PHE A 61 -23.42 -7.41 -12.74
C PHE A 61 -22.87 -8.59 -13.54
N LYS A 62 -23.43 -8.86 -14.71
CA LYS A 62 -22.98 -9.96 -15.56
C LYS A 62 -21.47 -9.91 -15.85
N ASP A 63 -20.96 -8.73 -16.10
CA ASP A 63 -19.59 -8.54 -16.62
C ASP A 63 -18.63 -7.91 -15.57
N TYR A 64 -19.12 -7.45 -14.42
CA TYR A 64 -18.29 -6.82 -13.39
C TYR A 64 -18.94 -6.82 -12.00
N ASN A 65 -18.10 -6.73 -10.98
CA ASN A 65 -18.49 -6.54 -9.58
C ASN A 65 -18.19 -5.12 -9.16
N LEU A 66 -19.20 -4.42 -8.65
CA LEU A 66 -19.07 -3.07 -8.14
C LEU A 66 -19.12 -3.06 -6.62
N LYS A 67 -18.03 -2.65 -6.00
CA LYS A 67 -17.96 -2.37 -4.57
C LYS A 67 -18.05 -0.86 -4.36
N MET A 68 -18.89 -0.42 -3.44
CA MET A 68 -19.09 0.99 -3.15
C MET A 68 -18.69 1.27 -1.70
N CYS A 69 -17.98 2.37 -1.48
CA CYS A 69 -17.56 2.80 -0.16
C CYS A 69 -17.80 4.29 0.01
N ILE A 70 -18.40 4.68 1.16
CA ILE A 70 -18.47 6.07 1.61
C ILE A 70 -17.35 6.28 2.62
N VAL A 71 -16.46 7.22 2.32
CA VAL A 71 -15.30 7.53 3.16
C VAL A 71 -15.54 8.78 3.98
N ASP A 72 -15.12 8.74 5.24
CA ASP A 72 -15.08 9.92 6.10
C ASP A 72 -13.93 10.85 5.69
N ASN A 73 -14.03 12.12 6.06
CA ASN A 73 -12.99 13.10 5.75
C ASN A 73 -11.82 13.04 6.75
N ASP A 74 -11.32 11.85 7.01
CA ASP A 74 -10.22 11.55 7.91
C ASP A 74 -9.24 10.57 7.26
N GLU A 75 -7.95 10.90 7.30
CA GLU A 75 -6.90 10.14 6.62
C GLU A 75 -6.72 8.74 7.19
N TYR A 76 -6.82 8.59 8.50
CA TYR A 76 -6.69 7.29 9.16
C TYR A 76 -7.86 6.37 8.83
N SER A 77 -9.07 6.91 8.84
CA SER A 77 -10.28 6.19 8.39
C SER A 77 -10.17 5.79 6.92
N ALA A 78 -9.58 6.62 6.07
CA ALA A 78 -9.36 6.27 4.67
C ALA A 78 -8.42 5.04 4.51
N ILE A 79 -7.33 4.97 5.28
CA ILE A 79 -6.43 3.80 5.29
C ILE A 79 -7.20 2.55 5.77
N LYS A 80 -7.99 2.64 6.83
CA LYS A 80 -8.82 1.54 7.31
C LYS A 80 -9.84 1.08 6.27
N ASN A 81 -10.52 2.03 5.63
CA ASN A 81 -11.49 1.73 4.57
C ASN A 81 -10.83 1.04 3.38
N GLY A 82 -9.63 1.45 2.99
CA GLY A 82 -8.84 0.77 1.96
C GLY A 82 -8.53 -0.68 2.33
N SER A 83 -8.07 -0.93 3.56
CA SER A 83 -7.82 -2.28 4.08
C SER A 83 -9.08 -3.13 4.11
N PHE A 84 -10.19 -2.58 4.58
CA PHE A 84 -11.50 -3.24 4.62
C PHE A 84 -12.00 -3.61 3.22
N LEU A 85 -11.81 -2.72 2.24
CA LEU A 85 -12.19 -2.99 0.85
C LEU A 85 -11.46 -4.21 0.31
N LEU A 86 -10.16 -4.37 0.59
CA LEU A 86 -9.43 -5.57 0.15
C LEU A 86 -10.00 -6.85 0.78
N ASP A 87 -10.37 -6.82 2.06
CA ASP A 87 -10.93 -7.99 2.74
C ASP A 87 -12.29 -8.44 2.14
N LYS A 88 -12.96 -7.54 1.38
CA LYS A 88 -14.18 -7.86 0.64
C LYS A 88 -13.94 -8.49 -0.74
N PHE A 89 -12.71 -8.59 -1.17
CA PHE A 89 -12.37 -9.37 -2.35
C PHE A 89 -12.21 -10.83 -1.94
N ASN A 90 -13.15 -11.67 -2.33
CA ASN A 90 -13.03 -13.11 -2.17
C ASN A 90 -11.90 -13.59 -3.08
N SER A 91 -10.90 -14.22 -2.52
CA SER A 91 -9.83 -15.10 -3.03
C SER A 91 -9.66 -15.36 -4.54
N LEU A 92 -10.32 -14.65 -5.40
CA LEU A 92 -10.26 -14.86 -6.85
C LEU A 92 -9.24 -13.89 -7.46
N CYS A 93 -8.34 -14.49 -8.15
CA CYS A 93 -7.19 -13.99 -8.88
C CYS A 93 -7.50 -12.93 -9.94
N ASP A 94 -8.12 -11.83 -9.55
CA ASP A 94 -8.26 -10.73 -10.48
C ASP A 94 -7.00 -9.89 -10.47
N GLU A 95 -6.31 -9.91 -11.59
CA GLU A 95 -5.02 -9.23 -11.76
C GLU A 95 -5.14 -7.71 -11.72
N GLU A 96 -6.35 -7.17 -11.91
CA GLU A 96 -6.60 -5.74 -12.01
C GLU A 96 -7.78 -5.31 -11.13
N VAL A 97 -7.61 -4.16 -10.48
CA VAL A 97 -8.68 -3.46 -9.75
C VAL A 97 -8.77 -2.02 -10.22
N SER A 98 -9.99 -1.52 -10.35
CA SER A 98 -10.24 -0.15 -10.83
C SER A 98 -10.93 0.69 -9.77
N PHE A 99 -10.29 1.77 -9.35
CA PHE A 99 -10.85 2.77 -8.45
C PHE A 99 -11.50 3.90 -9.24
N ILE A 100 -12.73 4.20 -8.89
CA ILE A 100 -13.51 5.32 -9.41
C ILE A 100 -13.79 6.26 -8.24
N PHE A 101 -13.22 7.45 -8.29
CA PHE A 101 -13.46 8.49 -7.30
C PHE A 101 -14.42 9.54 -7.83
N SER A 102 -15.30 10.05 -6.98
CA SER A 102 -16.11 11.20 -7.35
C SER A 102 -15.25 12.45 -7.55
N ASP A 103 -15.59 13.25 -8.58
CA ASP A 103 -14.84 14.49 -8.88
C ASP A 103 -14.81 15.47 -7.70
N THR A 104 -15.87 15.50 -6.91
CA THR A 104 -15.97 16.33 -5.70
C THR A 104 -15.01 15.87 -4.61
N LEU A 105 -14.85 14.56 -4.42
CA LEU A 105 -13.93 14.00 -3.45
C LEU A 105 -12.48 14.28 -3.87
N LEU A 106 -12.16 14.06 -5.13
CA LEU A 106 -10.83 14.30 -5.68
C LEU A 106 -10.40 15.76 -5.59
N LYS A 107 -11.32 16.70 -5.90
CA LYS A 107 -11.04 18.14 -5.80
C LYS A 107 -10.81 18.60 -4.37
N LYS A 108 -11.55 18.02 -3.42
CA LYS A 108 -11.48 18.40 -2.00
C LYS A 108 -10.32 17.77 -1.27
N ASN A 109 -10.03 16.49 -1.51
CA ASN A 109 -9.08 15.74 -0.71
C ASN A 109 -8.41 14.59 -1.49
N GLU A 110 -7.45 14.95 -2.35
CA GLU A 110 -6.62 13.98 -3.09
C GLU A 110 -5.81 13.06 -2.15
N LEU A 111 -5.35 13.59 -1.02
CA LEU A 111 -4.59 12.84 -0.03
C LEU A 111 -5.42 11.70 0.58
N LEU A 112 -6.69 11.95 0.86
CA LEU A 112 -7.60 10.94 1.35
C LEU A 112 -7.77 9.78 0.34
N CYS A 113 -7.91 10.10 -0.95
CA CYS A 113 -7.97 9.11 -2.01
C CYS A 113 -6.67 8.29 -2.10
N SER A 114 -5.52 8.96 -1.96
CA SER A 114 -4.21 8.31 -1.94
C SER A 114 -4.04 7.39 -0.72
N ASN A 115 -4.49 7.83 0.45
CA ASN A 115 -4.44 7.04 1.69
C ASN A 115 -5.36 5.81 1.63
N LEU A 116 -6.51 5.90 0.96
CA LEU A 116 -7.39 4.75 0.74
C LEU A 116 -6.69 3.69 -0.12
N ILE A 117 -6.08 4.09 -1.25
CA ILE A 117 -5.30 3.17 -2.09
C ILE A 117 -4.12 2.58 -1.31
N PHE A 118 -3.43 3.42 -0.53
CA PHE A 118 -2.34 2.96 0.33
C PHE A 118 -2.78 1.90 1.33
N GLY A 119 -3.92 2.10 2.02
CA GLY A 119 -4.49 1.13 2.94
C GLY A 119 -4.86 -0.20 2.26
N PHE A 120 -5.43 -0.13 1.06
CA PHE A 120 -5.74 -1.29 0.22
C PHE A 120 -4.46 -2.08 -0.09
N LEU A 121 -3.40 -1.42 -0.55
CA LEU A 121 -2.12 -2.03 -0.86
C LEU A 121 -1.37 -2.54 0.38
N LEU A 122 -1.47 -1.81 1.50
CA LEU A 122 -0.84 -2.21 2.76
C LEU A 122 -1.40 -3.55 3.28
N ARG A 123 -2.70 -3.77 3.10
CA ARG A 123 -3.40 -5.01 3.47
C ARG A 123 -3.09 -6.17 2.53
N SER A 124 -2.72 -5.89 1.27
CA SER A 124 -2.40 -6.92 0.27
C SER A 124 -1.07 -7.64 0.51
N TYR A 125 -0.28 -7.20 1.50
CA TYR A 125 0.98 -7.85 1.82
C TYR A 125 0.77 -9.30 2.27
N SER A 126 1.59 -10.19 1.72
CA SER A 126 1.62 -11.60 2.08
C SER A 126 3.05 -12.14 1.97
N PHE A 127 3.52 -12.86 2.98
CA PHE A 127 4.82 -13.50 2.98
C PHE A 127 4.71 -14.94 2.47
N ASN A 128 5.01 -15.15 1.18
CA ASN A 128 4.76 -16.40 0.47
C ASN A 128 6.03 -17.12 0.03
N LYS A 129 7.16 -16.72 0.57
CA LYS A 129 8.48 -17.18 0.11
C LYS A 129 8.66 -18.70 0.22
N TYR A 130 8.08 -19.30 1.25
CA TYR A 130 8.27 -20.72 1.58
C TYR A 130 7.00 -21.58 1.37
N ILE A 131 5.96 -21.01 0.76
CA ILE A 131 4.71 -21.72 0.51
C ILE A 131 4.74 -22.29 -0.91
N THR A 132 4.54 -23.61 -1.04
CA THR A 132 4.51 -24.32 -2.33
C THR A 132 3.23 -24.08 -3.11
N ASN A 133 2.07 -24.09 -2.45
CA ASN A 133 0.76 -23.84 -3.07
C ASN A 133 0.38 -22.36 -2.92
N LYS A 134 0.85 -21.53 -3.84
CA LYS A 134 0.58 -20.10 -3.85
C LYS A 134 -0.83 -19.82 -4.38
N LYS A 135 -1.83 -19.87 -3.51
CA LYS A 135 -3.17 -19.32 -3.81
C LYS A 135 -3.26 -17.90 -3.26
N PHE A 136 -2.64 -16.93 -3.94
CA PHE A 136 -2.60 -15.57 -3.43
C PHE A 136 -3.10 -14.57 -4.47
N ASN A 137 -3.93 -13.68 -3.99
CA ASN A 137 -4.46 -12.57 -4.75
C ASN A 137 -3.42 -11.47 -4.83
N PHE A 138 -2.74 -11.36 -5.95
CA PHE A 138 -1.91 -10.21 -6.24
C PHE A 138 -2.57 -9.39 -7.32
N PHE A 139 -2.98 -8.19 -6.96
CA PHE A 139 -3.31 -7.22 -7.99
C PHE A 139 -2.01 -6.80 -8.67
N LYS A 140 -1.90 -7.12 -9.95
CA LYS A 140 -0.76 -6.69 -10.77
C LYS A 140 -0.89 -5.23 -11.17
N LYS A 141 -2.14 -4.73 -11.22
CA LYS A 141 -2.42 -3.41 -11.75
C LYS A 141 -3.58 -2.73 -11.01
N ILE A 142 -3.37 -1.47 -10.68
CA ILE A 142 -4.40 -0.60 -10.13
C ILE A 142 -4.71 0.50 -11.15
N ASN A 143 -5.94 0.54 -11.58
CA ASN A 143 -6.44 1.57 -12.47
C ASN A 143 -7.16 2.64 -11.65
N ILE A 144 -6.86 3.90 -11.91
CA ILE A 144 -7.54 5.03 -11.28
C ILE A 144 -8.26 5.81 -12.37
N PHE A 145 -9.60 5.83 -12.31
CA PHE A 145 -10.43 6.57 -13.22
C PHE A 145 -10.77 7.94 -12.68
N PHE A 146 -10.53 8.94 -13.54
CA PHE A 146 -10.66 10.30 -13.11
C PHE A 146 -10.72 11.27 -14.33
N LYS A 147 -11.79 12.04 -14.40
CA LYS A 147 -12.13 12.86 -15.58
C LYS A 147 -11.06 13.89 -15.95
N GLN A 148 -10.31 14.41 -15.00
CA GLN A 148 -9.32 15.48 -15.23
C GLN A 148 -7.92 14.96 -15.59
N GLY A 149 -7.66 13.66 -15.49
CA GLY A 149 -6.39 13.04 -15.91
C GLY A 149 -5.13 13.48 -15.13
N LYS A 150 -5.29 14.02 -13.92
CA LYS A 150 -4.19 14.49 -13.08
C LYS A 150 -3.68 13.38 -12.18
N LYS A 151 -2.37 13.14 -12.19
CA LYS A 151 -1.74 12.16 -11.27
C LYS A 151 -1.82 12.65 -9.83
N PHE A 152 -2.05 11.75 -8.90
CA PHE A 152 -2.03 12.05 -7.47
C PHE A 152 -0.60 12.41 -7.04
N LYS A 153 -0.44 13.52 -6.35
CA LYS A 153 0.88 14.04 -5.93
C LYS A 153 1.50 13.16 -4.84
N GLU A 154 0.68 12.73 -3.89
CA GLU A 154 1.14 11.99 -2.70
C GLU A 154 1.29 10.49 -2.93
N ILE A 155 0.72 9.93 -3.98
CA ILE A 155 0.71 8.47 -4.19
C ILE A 155 2.13 7.90 -4.30
N ASN A 156 3.04 8.57 -4.97
CA ASN A 156 4.42 8.09 -5.11
C ASN A 156 5.15 8.03 -3.76
N ARG A 157 4.91 9.01 -2.88
CA ARG A 157 5.45 9.01 -1.51
C ARG A 157 4.90 7.84 -0.72
N LEU A 158 3.60 7.59 -0.79
CA LEU A 158 2.93 6.48 -0.11
C LEU A 158 3.38 5.13 -0.66
N LEU A 159 3.61 5.00 -1.97
CA LEU A 159 4.15 3.78 -2.57
C LEU A 159 5.59 3.50 -2.10
N ASN A 160 6.44 4.52 -2.00
CA ASN A 160 7.78 4.35 -1.44
C ASN A 160 7.73 3.93 0.04
N LEU A 161 6.80 4.50 0.81
CA LEU A 161 6.55 4.09 2.19
C LEU A 161 6.07 2.64 2.26
N LEU A 162 5.12 2.24 1.41
CA LEU A 162 4.64 0.86 1.30
C LEU A 162 5.77 -0.12 1.02
N TYR A 163 6.64 0.22 0.05
CA TYR A 163 7.81 -0.61 -0.26
C TYR A 163 8.71 -0.81 0.96
N SER A 164 8.98 0.28 1.69
CA SER A 164 9.81 0.23 2.90
C SER A 164 9.17 -0.59 4.01
N ILE A 165 7.86 -0.44 4.23
CA ILE A 165 7.11 -1.24 5.21
C ILE A 165 7.14 -2.71 4.83
N ASN A 166 6.90 -3.05 3.56
CA ASN A 166 6.92 -4.43 3.09
C ASN A 166 8.32 -5.06 3.23
N PHE A 167 9.38 -4.30 2.94
CA PHE A 167 10.74 -4.74 3.19
C PHE A 167 10.98 -5.08 4.67
N CYS A 168 10.52 -4.24 5.60
CA CYS A 168 10.60 -4.53 7.03
C CYS A 168 9.77 -5.77 7.41
N LYS A 169 8.56 -5.92 6.87
CA LYS A 169 7.72 -7.10 7.09
C LYS A 169 8.39 -8.38 6.59
N ASP A 170 9.03 -8.32 5.42
CA ASP A 170 9.79 -9.46 4.88
C ASP A 170 10.93 -9.87 5.82
N LEU A 171 11.67 -8.89 6.37
CA LEU A 171 12.73 -9.18 7.34
C LEU A 171 12.19 -9.83 8.61
N VAL A 172 11.08 -9.31 9.16
CA VAL A 172 10.47 -9.86 10.39
C VAL A 172 9.89 -11.27 10.16
N SER A 173 9.40 -11.55 8.95
CA SER A 173 8.78 -12.84 8.61
C SER A 173 9.79 -13.93 8.25
N GLU A 174 11.05 -13.58 8.06
CA GLU A 174 12.10 -14.57 7.76
C GLU A 174 12.43 -15.42 8.99
N PRO A 175 12.60 -16.74 8.83
CA PRO A 175 13.04 -17.60 9.92
C PRO A 175 14.51 -17.35 10.28
N ALA A 176 14.88 -17.60 11.56
CA ALA A 176 16.19 -17.28 12.11
C ALA A 176 17.36 -18.03 11.43
N ASN A 177 17.11 -19.20 10.86
CA ASN A 177 18.12 -19.94 10.09
C ASN A 177 18.47 -19.26 8.76
N ILE A 178 17.59 -18.39 8.25
CA ILE A 178 17.80 -17.62 7.03
C ILE A 178 18.23 -16.19 7.34
N LEU A 179 17.54 -15.54 8.30
CA LEU A 179 17.87 -14.18 8.72
C LEU A 179 18.66 -14.19 10.03
N ASN A 180 19.96 -14.33 9.92
CA ASN A 180 20.94 -14.17 10.99
C ASN A 180 21.67 -12.81 10.88
N PRO A 181 22.49 -12.39 11.84
CA PRO A 181 23.19 -11.10 11.81
C PRO A 181 23.96 -10.84 10.52
N THR A 182 24.64 -11.85 9.98
CA THR A 182 25.42 -11.72 8.73
C THR A 182 24.53 -11.52 7.52
N SER A 183 23.48 -12.34 7.35
CA SER A 183 22.55 -12.20 6.22
C SER A 183 21.73 -10.92 6.30
N TYR A 184 21.37 -10.46 7.51
CA TYR A 184 20.74 -9.16 7.72
C TYR A 184 21.64 -8.01 7.26
N ALA A 185 22.91 -8.01 7.70
CA ALA A 185 23.89 -6.99 7.33
C ALA A 185 24.10 -6.95 5.80
N LEU A 186 24.15 -8.11 5.14
CA LEU A 186 24.25 -8.21 3.68
C LEU A 186 23.00 -7.62 2.99
N ARG A 187 21.80 -7.91 3.48
CA ARG A 187 20.56 -7.32 2.94
C ARG A 187 20.55 -5.80 3.09
N CYS A 188 21.00 -5.29 4.23
CA CYS A 188 21.12 -3.85 4.48
C CYS A 188 22.12 -3.19 3.53
N SER A 189 23.27 -3.81 3.30
CA SER A 189 24.30 -3.28 2.40
C SER A 189 23.90 -3.31 0.92
N SER A 190 22.97 -4.19 0.56
CA SER A 190 22.44 -4.29 -0.81
C SER A 190 21.46 -3.19 -1.18
N LEU A 191 21.02 -2.36 -0.21
CA LEU A 191 20.09 -1.27 -0.45
C LEU A 191 20.73 -0.18 -1.31
N LYS A 192 20.32 -0.11 -2.59
CA LYS A 192 20.80 0.90 -3.55
C LYS A 192 19.94 2.17 -3.50
N ILE A 193 20.00 2.89 -2.37
CA ILE A 193 19.24 4.11 -2.17
C ILE A 193 20.18 5.31 -2.31
N LYS A 194 19.83 6.27 -3.16
CA LYS A 194 20.63 7.47 -3.38
C LYS A 194 20.80 8.27 -2.10
N GLY A 195 22.05 8.54 -1.71
CA GLY A 195 22.37 9.28 -0.49
C GLY A 195 22.47 8.42 0.78
N LEU A 196 22.14 7.14 0.72
CA LEU A 196 22.32 6.22 1.82
C LEU A 196 23.72 5.59 1.77
N LYS A 197 24.46 5.69 2.86
CA LYS A 197 25.67 4.91 3.11
C LYS A 197 25.37 3.89 4.20
N VAL A 198 25.82 2.66 3.97
CA VAL A 198 25.67 1.57 4.95
C VAL A 198 27.06 1.14 5.38
N LYS A 199 27.33 1.20 6.70
CA LYS A 199 28.55 0.71 7.32
C LYS A 199 28.22 -0.51 8.16
N ILE A 200 28.96 -1.59 7.96
CA ILE A 200 28.84 -2.82 8.77
C ILE A 200 30.06 -2.90 9.66
N MET A 201 29.83 -3.11 10.96
CA MET A 201 30.86 -3.31 11.96
C MET A 201 30.76 -4.74 12.47
N ASN A 202 31.90 -5.45 12.45
CA ASN A 202 32.05 -6.82 12.93
C ASN A 202 32.39 -6.85 14.43
N LEU A 203 32.50 -8.03 15.02
CA LEU A 203 32.82 -8.18 16.45
C LEU A 203 34.07 -7.40 16.87
N LYS A 204 35.15 -7.46 16.08
CA LYS A 204 36.39 -6.71 16.37
C LYS A 204 36.16 -5.19 16.42
N ASP A 205 35.33 -4.67 15.54
CA ASP A 205 35.01 -3.25 15.50
C ASP A 205 34.14 -2.85 16.72
N ILE A 206 33.18 -3.71 17.08
CA ILE A 206 32.29 -3.56 18.25
C ILE A 206 33.11 -3.53 19.54
N GLN A 207 34.07 -4.43 19.68
CA GLN A 207 35.02 -4.50 20.82
C GLN A 207 35.89 -3.23 20.89
N LYS A 208 36.44 -2.81 19.73
CA LYS A 208 37.29 -1.61 19.64
C LYS A 208 36.61 -0.34 20.10
N ILE A 209 35.31 -0.22 19.88
CA ILE A 209 34.52 0.96 20.31
C ILE A 209 33.90 0.79 21.71
N GLY A 210 34.17 -0.33 22.41
CA GLY A 210 33.76 -0.56 23.79
C GLY A 210 32.31 -0.91 24.00
N MET A 211 31.61 -1.47 22.97
CA MET A 211 30.19 -1.87 23.08
C MET A 211 30.04 -3.24 23.75
N GLY A 212 30.53 -3.41 24.98
CA GLY A 212 30.55 -4.68 25.70
C GLY A 212 29.18 -5.28 25.96
N ALA A 213 28.14 -4.46 26.14
CA ALA A 213 26.78 -4.97 26.32
C ALA A 213 26.25 -5.70 25.04
N LEU A 214 26.56 -5.17 23.85
CA LEU A 214 26.20 -5.82 22.60
C LEU A 214 26.97 -7.14 22.43
N GLU A 215 28.25 -7.14 22.74
CA GLU A 215 29.09 -8.35 22.74
C GLU A 215 28.52 -9.41 23.70
N SER A 216 28.22 -9.05 24.94
CA SER A 216 27.68 -9.97 25.96
C SER A 216 26.41 -10.66 25.52
N VAL A 217 25.46 -9.92 24.91
CA VAL A 217 24.23 -10.51 24.38
C VAL A 217 24.51 -11.47 23.23
N SER A 218 25.55 -11.22 22.44
CA SER A 218 25.91 -12.06 21.30
C SER A 218 26.56 -13.38 21.68
N ASN A 219 27.17 -13.48 22.88
CA ASN A 219 27.89 -14.68 23.35
C ASN A 219 26.98 -15.91 23.49
N GLY A 220 25.67 -15.74 23.59
CA GLY A 220 24.68 -16.83 23.57
C GLY A 220 24.38 -17.41 22.17
N SER A 221 25.01 -16.90 21.13
CA SER A 221 24.76 -17.31 19.75
C SER A 221 26.04 -17.79 19.05
N SER A 222 25.89 -18.78 18.16
CA SER A 222 27.00 -19.20 17.28
C SER A 222 27.23 -18.20 16.12
N ASN A 223 26.32 -17.24 15.94
CA ASN A 223 26.44 -16.22 14.89
C ASN A 223 27.20 -15.00 15.42
N GLU A 224 28.19 -14.54 14.67
CA GLU A 224 28.92 -13.31 14.98
C GLU A 224 28.00 -12.09 14.96
N PRO A 225 28.04 -11.21 15.99
CA PRO A 225 27.24 -10.00 15.99
C PRO A 225 27.64 -9.03 14.88
N LYS A 226 26.67 -8.29 14.37
CA LYS A 226 26.89 -7.24 13.39
C LYS A 226 26.17 -5.97 13.85
N LEU A 227 26.87 -4.83 13.79
CA LEU A 227 26.26 -3.52 13.93
C LEU A 227 26.16 -2.86 12.57
N VAL A 228 24.93 -2.53 12.15
CA VAL A 228 24.67 -1.87 10.87
C VAL A 228 24.35 -0.41 11.13
N VAL A 229 25.15 0.48 10.56
CA VAL A 229 24.96 1.94 10.67
C VAL A 229 24.51 2.48 9.33
N PHE A 230 23.38 3.16 9.34
CA PHE A 230 22.86 3.87 8.18
C PHE A 230 23.16 5.36 8.30
N GLU A 231 23.85 5.90 7.33
CA GLU A 231 24.14 7.33 7.23
C GLU A 231 23.42 7.89 6.00
N TRP A 232 22.46 8.79 6.25
CA TRP A 232 21.71 9.45 5.18
C TRP A 232 22.25 10.85 4.94
N ASN A 233 23.05 11.01 3.88
CA ASN A 233 23.60 12.30 3.47
C ASN A 233 23.00 12.77 2.15
N ILE A 234 21.89 13.48 2.23
CA ILE A 234 21.48 14.33 1.12
C ILE A 234 22.27 15.64 1.29
N LYS A 235 23.22 15.92 0.40
CA LYS A 235 23.91 17.23 0.33
C LYS A 235 22.89 18.31 0.00
N LYS A 236 22.04 18.71 0.94
CA LYS A 236 21.47 20.04 0.99
C LYS A 236 22.50 20.88 1.72
N LYS A 237 23.01 21.94 1.08
CA LYS A 237 23.68 23.02 1.77
C LYS A 237 22.70 23.55 2.83
N ILE A 238 22.84 23.07 4.06
CA ILE A 238 22.21 23.71 5.21
C ILE A 238 22.96 25.03 5.30
N LYS A 239 22.32 26.13 4.89
CA LYS A 239 22.77 27.45 5.29
C LYS A 239 22.68 27.46 6.81
N GLN A 240 23.82 27.32 7.49
CA GLN A 240 23.90 27.64 8.90
C GLN A 240 23.53 29.12 9.02
N HIS A 241 22.39 29.39 9.61
CA HIS A 241 22.08 30.71 10.12
C HIS A 241 22.94 30.88 11.38
N THR A 242 24.04 31.65 11.23
CA THR A 242 24.76 32.29 12.33
C THR A 242 23.85 33.32 12.94
#